data_bbe87faa2db6471124f74763cba630c1
#
_entry.id   bbe87faa2db6471124f74763cba630c1
#
_cell.length_a   1.000
_cell.length_b   1.000
_cell.length_c   1.000
_cell.angle_alpha   90.00
_cell.angle_beta   90.00
_cell.angle_gamma   90.00
#
_symmetry.space_group_name_H-M   'P 1'
#
loop_
_entity.id
_entity.type
_entity.pdbx_description
1 polymer ?
#
loop_
_entity_poly.entity_id
_entity_poly.type
_entity_poly.pdbx_seq_one_letter_code
_entity_poly.pdbx_strand_id
1 'polypeptide(L)'
;QMVKSVYETKKRFDFIDMNFIGSIQARNDKIAGKLFDIYMTEYQRLNPKWSREELKPFVDKLVKEHIDKIKPASNTMAQSVFVEHPTDGLSLAASYVGGISINENYGSDYKSFTEIKENEVRIGHKPVGCGNVKATIDHELGHQIANKLNACNDTEIVEKYNRFSGLSDIEQANTLSTYAAKNIGEFVAECWSEYSNNPQCRNVAAFVSKRLIDLYEAEEIGPKILERGFSR
;
A
#
# COMPACT_ATOMS: atom_id res chain seq x y z
N GLN A 1 18.29 -0.46 4.63
CA GLN A 1 17.22 -1.28 5.24
C GLN A 1 15.97 -1.31 4.34
N MET A 2 15.43 -0.16 3.91
CA MET A 2 14.23 -0.06 3.04
C MET A 2 14.36 -0.89 1.76
N VAL A 3 15.44 -0.69 0.98
CA VAL A 3 15.69 -1.42 -0.27
C VAL A 3 15.76 -2.93 -0.05
N LYS A 4 16.36 -3.37 1.07
CA LYS A 4 16.45 -4.80 1.42
C LYS A 4 15.06 -5.39 1.70
N SER A 5 14.21 -4.70 2.45
CA SER A 5 12.85 -5.13 2.75
C SER A 5 12.01 -5.33 1.48
N VAL A 6 12.05 -4.32 0.60
CA VAL A 6 11.39 -4.39 -0.70
C VAL A 6 11.88 -5.57 -1.53
N TYR A 7 13.19 -5.75 -1.60
CA TYR A 7 13.80 -6.84 -2.38
C TYR A 7 13.41 -8.23 -1.84
N GLU A 8 13.40 -8.42 -0.52
CA GLU A 8 13.00 -9.67 0.11
C GLU A 8 11.52 -9.97 -0.10
N THR A 9 10.65 -8.97 0.02
CA THR A 9 9.22 -9.12 -0.25
C THR A 9 8.96 -9.41 -1.74
N LYS A 10 9.65 -8.69 -2.65
CA LYS A 10 9.52 -8.90 -4.09
C LYS A 10 10.02 -10.28 -4.55
N LYS A 11 10.98 -10.86 -3.87
CA LYS A 11 11.39 -12.26 -4.14
C LYS A 11 10.29 -13.26 -3.83
N ARG A 12 9.42 -12.96 -2.89
CA ARG A 12 8.31 -13.82 -2.47
C ARG A 12 7.04 -13.53 -3.26
N PHE A 13 6.81 -12.25 -3.59
CA PHE A 13 5.67 -11.76 -4.34
C PHE A 13 6.18 -10.91 -5.51
N ASP A 14 6.28 -11.49 -6.69
CA ASP A 14 6.91 -10.86 -7.87
C ASP A 14 6.11 -9.67 -8.41
N PHE A 15 4.81 -9.61 -8.13
CA PHE A 15 3.90 -8.54 -8.51
C PHE A 15 4.10 -7.21 -7.76
N ILE A 16 4.94 -7.18 -6.71
CA ILE A 16 5.17 -5.95 -5.93
C ILE A 16 5.60 -4.80 -6.84
N ASP A 17 4.80 -3.74 -6.85
CA ASP A 17 5.05 -2.53 -7.65
C ASP A 17 5.96 -1.56 -6.88
N MET A 18 7.10 -1.24 -7.48
CA MET A 18 8.12 -0.35 -6.90
C MET A 18 8.66 0.64 -7.94
N ASN A 19 7.80 1.13 -8.82
CA ASN A 19 8.13 2.16 -9.80
C ASN A 19 8.48 3.49 -9.13
N PHE A 20 8.06 3.67 -7.86
CA PHE A 20 8.34 4.85 -7.08
C PHE A 20 8.70 4.53 -5.62
N ILE A 21 9.79 5.12 -5.13
CA ILE A 21 10.11 5.26 -3.71
C ILE A 21 10.51 6.71 -3.48
N GLY A 22 9.83 7.40 -2.58
CA GLY A 22 10.15 8.81 -2.32
C GLY A 22 9.21 9.47 -1.33
N SER A 23 9.13 10.79 -1.40
CA SER A 23 8.19 11.54 -0.58
C SER A 23 6.77 11.54 -1.16
N ILE A 24 5.77 11.78 -0.31
CA ILE A 24 4.38 11.92 -0.75
C ILE A 24 4.25 13.09 -1.72
N GLN A 25 4.93 14.22 -1.46
CA GLN A 25 4.92 15.36 -2.37
C GLN A 25 5.49 15.00 -3.73
N ALA A 26 6.69 14.40 -3.78
CA ALA A 26 7.32 14.01 -5.05
C ALA A 26 6.49 12.99 -5.85
N ARG A 27 5.78 12.08 -5.17
CA ARG A 27 4.80 11.18 -5.81
C ARG A 27 3.65 11.96 -6.42
N ASN A 28 3.04 12.87 -5.65
CA ASN A 28 1.90 13.65 -6.11
C ASN A 28 2.28 14.55 -7.30
N ASP A 29 3.47 15.11 -7.31
CA ASP A 29 3.99 15.90 -8.44
C ASP A 29 4.14 15.05 -9.70
N LYS A 30 4.61 13.80 -9.57
CA LYS A 30 4.68 12.86 -10.70
C LYS A 30 3.29 12.46 -11.20
N ILE A 31 2.35 12.17 -10.29
CA ILE A 31 0.95 11.89 -10.67
C ILE A 31 0.36 13.10 -11.39
N ALA A 32 0.56 14.32 -10.87
CA ALA A 32 0.08 15.54 -11.50
C ALA A 32 0.60 15.73 -12.91
N GLY A 33 1.90 15.50 -13.14
CA GLY A 33 2.51 15.57 -14.48
C GLY A 33 1.89 14.56 -15.46
N LYS A 34 1.73 13.29 -15.03
CA LYS A 34 1.09 12.26 -15.85
C LYS A 34 -0.37 12.57 -16.14
N LEU A 35 -1.12 13.03 -15.14
CA LEU A 35 -2.52 13.40 -15.27
C LEU A 35 -2.70 14.60 -16.20
N PHE A 36 -1.79 15.58 -16.14
CA PHE A 36 -1.76 16.70 -17.08
C PHE A 36 -1.60 16.23 -18.52
N ASP A 37 -0.68 15.32 -18.79
CA ASP A 37 -0.45 14.80 -20.15
C ASP A 37 -1.68 14.02 -20.67
N ILE A 38 -2.32 13.20 -19.81
CA ILE A 38 -3.54 12.46 -20.13
C ILE A 38 -4.67 13.44 -20.52
N TYR A 39 -4.95 14.41 -19.65
CA TYR A 39 -6.04 15.36 -19.90
C TYR A 39 -5.74 16.30 -21.04
N MET A 40 -4.51 16.77 -21.18
CA MET A 40 -4.13 17.62 -22.31
C MET A 40 -4.36 16.91 -23.64
N THR A 41 -3.97 15.64 -23.74
CA THR A 41 -4.20 14.83 -24.94
C THR A 41 -5.67 14.69 -25.26
N GLU A 42 -6.49 14.38 -24.24
CA GLU A 42 -7.93 14.20 -24.43
C GLU A 42 -8.64 15.52 -24.77
N TYR A 43 -8.30 16.63 -24.09
CA TYR A 43 -8.88 17.94 -24.38
C TYR A 43 -8.49 18.46 -25.77
N GLN A 44 -7.27 18.22 -26.25
CA GLN A 44 -6.86 18.56 -27.62
C GLN A 44 -7.64 17.73 -28.66
N ARG A 45 -7.87 16.43 -28.39
CA ARG A 45 -8.68 15.57 -29.24
C ARG A 45 -10.13 16.06 -29.36
N LEU A 46 -10.71 16.51 -28.23
CA LEU A 46 -12.09 17.01 -28.20
C LEU A 46 -12.23 18.46 -28.75
N ASN A 47 -11.17 19.24 -28.66
CA ASN A 47 -11.15 20.67 -29.07
C ASN A 47 -10.00 20.93 -30.05
N PRO A 48 -10.04 20.39 -31.27
CA PRO A 48 -8.90 20.42 -32.21
C PRO A 48 -8.56 21.84 -32.72
N LYS A 49 -9.42 22.81 -32.47
CA LYS A 49 -9.20 24.21 -32.85
C LYS A 49 -8.47 25.04 -31.79
N TRP A 50 -8.36 24.53 -30.56
CA TRP A 50 -7.73 25.22 -29.45
C TRP A 50 -6.26 24.85 -29.38
N SER A 51 -5.41 25.83 -29.16
CA SER A 51 -3.99 25.59 -28.90
C SER A 51 -3.78 24.96 -27.50
N ARG A 52 -2.60 24.39 -27.31
CA ARG A 52 -2.20 23.82 -26.01
C ARG A 52 -2.17 24.90 -24.91
N GLU A 53 -1.78 26.13 -25.27
CA GLU A 53 -1.74 27.29 -24.39
C GLU A 53 -3.14 27.69 -23.91
N GLU A 54 -4.13 27.67 -24.80
CA GLU A 54 -5.52 27.99 -24.48
C GLU A 54 -6.16 26.93 -23.58
N LEU A 55 -5.81 25.64 -23.78
CA LEU A 55 -6.32 24.51 -22.97
C LEU A 55 -5.67 24.42 -21.58
N LYS A 56 -4.41 24.88 -21.46
CA LYS A 56 -3.61 24.71 -20.27
C LYS A 56 -4.28 25.13 -18.95
N PRO A 57 -4.92 26.33 -18.84
CA PRO A 57 -5.56 26.77 -17.61
C PRO A 57 -6.69 25.82 -17.13
N PHE A 58 -7.43 25.24 -18.07
CA PHE A 58 -8.51 24.28 -17.76
C PHE A 58 -7.95 22.96 -17.27
N VAL A 59 -6.89 22.46 -17.94
CA VAL A 59 -6.24 21.21 -17.55
C VAL A 59 -5.54 21.36 -16.19
N ASP A 60 -4.83 22.47 -15.95
CA ASP A 60 -4.19 22.78 -14.67
C ASP A 60 -5.20 22.76 -13.51
N LYS A 61 -6.39 23.35 -13.73
CA LYS A 61 -7.47 23.37 -12.73
C LYS A 61 -7.95 21.95 -12.40
N LEU A 62 -8.22 21.13 -13.42
CA LEU A 62 -8.65 19.74 -13.25
C LEU A 62 -7.60 18.89 -12.52
N VAL A 63 -6.34 19.01 -12.93
CA VAL A 63 -5.23 18.31 -12.28
C VAL A 63 -5.16 18.68 -10.80
N LYS A 64 -5.24 19.99 -10.48
CA LYS A 64 -5.23 20.46 -9.09
C LYS A 64 -6.37 19.86 -8.28
N GLU A 65 -7.60 19.87 -8.82
CA GLU A 65 -8.78 19.32 -8.14
C GLU A 65 -8.64 17.82 -7.84
N HIS A 66 -8.01 17.06 -8.73
CA HIS A 66 -7.75 15.63 -8.53
C HIS A 66 -6.62 15.38 -7.53
N ILE A 67 -5.54 16.14 -7.61
CA ILE A 67 -4.43 16.01 -6.64
C ILE A 67 -4.89 16.40 -5.23
N ASP A 68 -5.74 17.43 -5.09
CA ASP A 68 -6.30 17.82 -3.79
C ASP A 68 -7.12 16.68 -3.14
N LYS A 69 -7.79 15.84 -3.93
CA LYS A 69 -8.57 14.68 -3.44
C LYS A 69 -7.70 13.53 -2.91
N ILE A 70 -6.48 13.39 -3.42
CA ILE A 70 -5.57 12.31 -3.02
C ILE A 70 -4.52 12.74 -1.97
N LYS A 71 -4.60 13.99 -1.49
CA LYS A 71 -3.75 14.44 -0.39
C LYS A 71 -4.05 13.63 0.86
N PRO A 72 -3.03 13.02 1.49
CA PRO A 72 -3.25 12.27 2.71
C PRO A 72 -3.63 13.18 3.87
N ALA A 73 -4.23 12.60 4.90
CA ALA A 73 -4.39 13.27 6.18
C ALA A 73 -3.03 13.69 6.74
N SER A 74 -2.99 14.79 7.50
CA SER A 74 -1.74 15.36 8.05
C SER A 74 -0.93 14.40 8.92
N ASN A 75 -1.59 13.42 9.52
CA ASN A 75 -0.98 12.37 10.35
C ASN A 75 -0.59 11.10 9.58
N THR A 76 -0.78 11.06 8.26
CA THR A 76 -0.33 9.92 7.45
C THR A 76 1.19 9.91 7.35
N MET A 77 1.83 8.84 7.81
CA MET A 77 3.30 8.72 7.80
C MET A 77 3.84 8.15 6.50
N ALA A 78 3.15 7.17 5.93
CA ALA A 78 3.50 6.55 4.65
C ALA A 78 2.24 6.18 3.87
N GLN A 79 2.39 5.93 2.59
CA GLN A 79 1.33 5.42 1.73
C GLN A 79 1.89 4.49 0.66
N SER A 80 1.16 3.40 0.40
CA SER A 80 1.35 2.59 -0.80
C SER A 80 0.38 3.02 -1.89
N VAL A 81 0.86 3.01 -3.15
CA VAL A 81 0.03 3.15 -4.35
C VAL A 81 0.20 1.89 -5.18
N PHE A 82 -0.88 1.19 -5.38
CA PHE A 82 -0.97 0.01 -6.23
C PHE A 82 -2.28 0.08 -7.02
N VAL A 83 -2.19 0.16 -8.35
CA VAL A 83 -3.35 0.24 -9.25
C VAL A 83 -3.16 -0.78 -10.37
N GLU A 84 -3.87 -1.88 -10.30
CA GLU A 84 -3.81 -2.94 -11.30
C GLU A 84 -4.71 -2.65 -12.51
N HIS A 85 -5.92 -2.18 -12.25
CA HIS A 85 -6.92 -1.89 -13.28
C HIS A 85 -7.38 -0.43 -13.20
N PRO A 86 -6.73 0.50 -13.94
CA PRO A 86 -7.14 1.90 -13.96
C PRO A 86 -8.54 2.06 -14.55
N THR A 87 -9.41 2.82 -13.87
CA THR A 87 -10.79 3.07 -14.30
C THR A 87 -11.03 4.49 -14.77
N ASP A 88 -10.10 5.41 -14.48
CA ASP A 88 -10.15 6.82 -14.83
C ASP A 88 -8.76 7.42 -15.05
N GLY A 89 -8.69 8.68 -15.45
CA GLY A 89 -7.42 9.36 -15.71
C GLY A 89 -6.52 9.47 -14.48
N LEU A 90 -7.09 9.62 -13.27
CA LEU A 90 -6.32 9.68 -12.03
C LEU A 90 -5.71 8.33 -11.68
N SER A 91 -6.49 7.27 -11.71
CA SER A 91 -6.01 5.91 -11.45
C SER A 91 -4.99 5.46 -12.49
N LEU A 92 -5.17 5.85 -13.77
CA LEU A 92 -4.18 5.62 -14.82
C LEU A 92 -2.87 6.39 -14.53
N ALA A 93 -2.94 7.67 -14.16
CA ALA A 93 -1.74 8.44 -13.78
C ALA A 93 -1.05 7.84 -12.55
N ALA A 94 -1.81 7.38 -11.57
CA ALA A 94 -1.30 6.74 -10.36
C ALA A 94 -0.61 5.40 -10.66
N SER A 95 -1.11 4.59 -11.61
CA SER A 95 -0.50 3.31 -11.99
C SER A 95 0.92 3.44 -12.52
N TYR A 96 1.29 4.58 -13.14
CA TYR A 96 2.67 4.84 -13.56
C TYR A 96 3.63 5.16 -12.41
N VAL A 97 3.09 5.41 -11.20
CA VAL A 97 3.86 5.85 -10.02
C VAL A 97 3.62 4.92 -8.83
N GLY A 98 3.25 3.67 -9.13
CA GLY A 98 3.05 2.64 -8.12
C GLY A 98 4.29 2.43 -7.24
N GLY A 99 4.08 2.22 -5.95
CA GLY A 99 5.15 2.05 -4.98
C GLY A 99 4.84 2.66 -3.62
N ILE A 100 5.89 3.06 -2.89
CA ILE A 100 5.77 3.53 -1.51
C ILE A 100 6.28 4.96 -1.38
N SER A 101 5.52 5.79 -0.67
CA SER A 101 5.90 7.16 -0.34
C SER A 101 5.80 7.43 1.16
N ILE A 102 6.75 8.23 1.68
CA ILE A 102 6.83 8.65 3.07
C ILE A 102 6.52 10.14 3.14
N ASN A 103 5.77 10.55 4.16
CA ASN A 103 5.47 11.95 4.41
C ASN A 103 6.74 12.68 4.87
N GLU A 104 7.07 13.78 4.20
CA GLU A 104 8.26 14.60 4.44
C GLU A 104 8.35 15.09 5.89
N ASN A 105 7.21 15.41 6.49
CA ASN A 105 7.15 15.90 7.87
C ASN A 105 7.66 14.88 8.89
N TYR A 106 7.60 13.59 8.55
CA TYR A 106 8.09 12.50 9.39
C TYR A 106 9.40 11.90 8.87
N GLY A 107 9.58 11.84 7.55
CA GLY A 107 10.73 11.20 6.91
C GLY A 107 12.01 12.04 6.88
N SER A 108 11.94 13.33 7.16
CA SER A 108 13.10 14.26 7.14
C SER A 108 14.05 14.07 8.34
N ASP A 109 13.54 13.53 9.45
CA ASP A 109 14.32 13.24 10.66
C ASP A 109 14.15 11.78 11.08
N TYR A 110 15.16 10.97 10.74
CA TYR A 110 15.16 9.53 11.03
C TYR A 110 15.07 9.23 12.54
N LYS A 111 15.71 10.05 13.38
CA LYS A 111 15.72 9.84 14.83
C LYS A 111 14.32 10.06 15.40
N SER A 112 13.73 11.22 15.13
CA SER A 112 12.37 11.54 15.57
C SER A 112 11.34 10.55 15.03
N PHE A 113 11.49 10.11 13.77
CA PHE A 113 10.63 9.06 13.19
C PHE A 113 10.71 7.76 14.00
N THR A 114 11.94 7.32 14.33
CA THR A 114 12.15 6.07 15.07
C THR A 114 11.58 6.18 16.49
N GLU A 115 11.83 7.28 17.20
CA GLU A 115 11.29 7.53 18.54
C GLU A 115 9.75 7.48 18.56
N ILE A 116 9.08 8.06 17.55
CA ILE A 116 7.61 7.98 17.40
C ILE A 116 7.19 6.51 17.23
N LYS A 117 7.84 5.76 16.33
CA LYS A 117 7.49 4.36 16.05
C LYS A 117 7.73 3.44 17.25
N GLU A 118 8.82 3.62 17.97
CA GLU A 118 9.10 2.87 19.20
C GLU A 118 8.04 3.17 20.29
N ASN A 119 7.61 4.43 20.40
CA ASN A 119 6.53 4.80 21.31
C ASN A 119 5.19 4.15 20.91
N GLU A 120 4.84 4.13 19.61
CA GLU A 120 3.63 3.48 19.10
C GLU A 120 3.61 1.97 19.45
N VAL A 121 4.76 1.29 19.34
CA VAL A 121 4.89 -0.11 19.77
C VAL A 121 4.74 -0.23 21.29
N ARG A 122 5.37 0.65 22.07
CA ARG A 122 5.34 0.62 23.54
C ARG A 122 3.92 0.77 24.10
N ILE A 123 3.07 1.56 23.45
CA ILE A 123 1.66 1.74 23.85
C ILE A 123 0.70 0.74 23.21
N GLY A 124 1.20 -0.25 22.45
CA GLY A 124 0.40 -1.25 21.78
C GLY A 124 -0.37 -0.76 20.54
N HIS A 125 -0.05 0.44 20.06
CA HIS A 125 -0.67 0.99 18.84
C HIS A 125 -0.13 0.33 17.56
N LYS A 126 1.14 -0.07 17.57
CA LYS A 126 1.78 -0.85 16.50
C LYS A 126 2.28 -2.20 17.03
N PRO A 127 2.47 -3.21 16.15
CA PRO A 127 2.90 -4.54 16.56
C PRO A 127 4.31 -4.58 17.14
N VAL A 128 4.59 -5.59 17.92
CA VAL A 128 5.91 -5.86 18.49
C VAL A 128 6.95 -6.05 17.38
N GLY A 129 8.12 -5.42 17.52
CA GLY A 129 9.18 -5.44 16.51
C GLY A 129 9.02 -4.41 15.39
N CYS A 130 7.88 -3.68 15.35
CA CYS A 130 7.55 -2.73 14.26
C CYS A 130 7.90 -1.26 14.57
N GLY A 131 8.77 -0.99 15.54
CA GLY A 131 9.21 0.35 15.95
C GLY A 131 10.28 0.99 15.04
N ASN A 132 10.25 0.78 13.72
CA ASN A 132 11.30 1.26 12.83
C ASN A 132 10.79 1.52 11.40
N VAL A 133 11.61 2.21 10.59
CA VAL A 133 11.28 2.54 9.19
C VAL A 133 11.06 1.31 8.33
N LYS A 134 11.84 0.22 8.56
CA LYS A 134 11.67 -1.02 7.79
C LYS A 134 10.25 -1.57 7.96
N ALA A 135 9.76 -1.63 9.20
CA ALA A 135 8.43 -2.12 9.51
C ALA A 135 7.32 -1.25 8.89
N THR A 136 7.54 0.07 8.79
CA THR A 136 6.61 0.96 8.05
C THR A 136 6.55 0.59 6.57
N ILE A 137 7.69 0.30 5.94
CA ILE A 137 7.73 -0.16 4.54
C ILE A 137 7.04 -1.52 4.39
N ASP A 138 7.31 -2.47 5.29
CA ASP A 138 6.65 -3.79 5.24
C ASP A 138 5.14 -3.69 5.44
N HIS A 139 4.66 -2.77 6.26
CA HIS A 139 3.24 -2.45 6.40
C HIS A 139 2.64 -1.98 5.06
N GLU A 140 3.28 -1.04 4.36
CA GLU A 140 2.83 -0.56 3.06
C GLU A 140 2.88 -1.66 1.98
N LEU A 141 3.87 -2.54 2.03
CA LEU A 141 3.92 -3.73 1.18
C LEU A 141 2.79 -4.70 1.51
N GLY A 142 2.41 -4.83 2.78
CA GLY A 142 1.25 -5.59 3.23
C GLY A 142 -0.04 -5.14 2.57
N HIS A 143 -0.24 -3.83 2.35
CA HIS A 143 -1.39 -3.31 1.60
C HIS A 143 -1.36 -3.71 0.13
N GLN A 144 -0.19 -3.70 -0.55
CA GLN A 144 -0.09 -4.18 -1.93
C GLN A 144 -0.43 -5.67 -2.03
N ILE A 145 0.11 -6.49 -1.11
CA ILE A 145 -0.17 -7.92 -1.05
C ILE A 145 -1.67 -8.17 -0.82
N ALA A 146 -2.26 -7.50 0.17
CA ALA A 146 -3.68 -7.64 0.49
C ALA A 146 -4.58 -7.28 -0.70
N ASN A 147 -4.24 -6.22 -1.42
CA ASN A 147 -4.99 -5.76 -2.58
C ASN A 147 -4.89 -6.74 -3.75
N LYS A 148 -3.67 -7.13 -4.13
CA LYS A 148 -3.43 -8.05 -5.25
C LYS A 148 -4.08 -9.41 -5.04
N LEU A 149 -3.95 -9.98 -3.84
CA LEU A 149 -4.51 -11.29 -3.52
C LEU A 149 -5.97 -11.24 -3.07
N ASN A 150 -6.61 -10.08 -3.15
CA ASN A 150 -7.98 -9.88 -2.65
C ASN A 150 -8.19 -10.41 -1.22
N ALA A 151 -7.15 -10.32 -0.39
CA ALA A 151 -7.07 -10.95 0.92
C ALA A 151 -8.12 -10.43 1.92
N CYS A 152 -8.59 -9.21 1.74
CA CYS A 152 -9.66 -8.63 2.57
C CYS A 152 -11.03 -9.32 2.36
N ASN A 153 -11.18 -10.15 1.34
CA ASN A 153 -12.36 -10.95 1.05
C ASN A 153 -12.11 -12.46 1.29
N ASP A 154 -10.90 -12.85 1.68
CA ASP A 154 -10.63 -14.25 2.04
C ASP A 154 -11.35 -14.64 3.34
N THR A 155 -12.11 -15.73 3.29
CA THR A 155 -12.99 -16.14 4.40
C THR A 155 -12.22 -16.35 5.71
N GLU A 156 -11.05 -16.97 5.67
CA GLU A 156 -10.27 -17.26 6.87
C GLU A 156 -9.68 -15.98 7.49
N ILE A 157 -9.24 -15.04 6.65
CA ILE A 157 -8.74 -13.73 7.09
C ILE A 157 -9.89 -12.90 7.67
N VAL A 158 -11.06 -12.87 7.00
CA VAL A 158 -12.26 -12.16 7.49
C VAL A 158 -12.71 -12.69 8.84
N GLU A 159 -12.75 -14.01 9.02
CA GLU A 159 -13.10 -14.60 10.31
C GLU A 159 -12.10 -14.24 11.42
N LYS A 160 -10.81 -14.24 11.11
CA LYS A 160 -9.77 -13.81 12.07
C LYS A 160 -9.91 -12.35 12.46
N TYR A 161 -10.12 -11.48 11.46
CA TYR A 161 -10.36 -10.05 11.69
C TYR A 161 -11.61 -9.80 12.55
N ASN A 162 -12.72 -10.44 12.24
CA ASN A 162 -13.97 -10.26 12.98
C ASN A 162 -13.83 -10.67 14.47
N ARG A 163 -13.10 -11.74 14.76
CA ARG A 163 -12.78 -12.14 16.13
C ARG A 163 -11.85 -11.13 16.80
N PHE A 164 -10.84 -10.66 16.10
CA PHE A 164 -9.85 -9.71 16.60
C PHE A 164 -10.47 -8.33 16.86
N SER A 165 -11.25 -7.80 15.93
CA SER A 165 -11.88 -6.47 16.05
C SER A 165 -12.92 -6.37 17.19
N GLY A 166 -13.46 -7.50 17.63
CA GLY A 166 -14.36 -7.58 18.79
C GLY A 166 -13.68 -7.61 20.15
N LEU A 167 -12.34 -7.66 20.20
CA LEU A 167 -11.56 -7.63 21.45
C LEU A 167 -11.50 -6.22 22.03
N SER A 168 -11.24 -6.10 23.33
CA SER A 168 -10.91 -4.82 23.97
C SER A 168 -9.56 -4.29 23.48
N ASP A 169 -9.30 -2.98 23.60
CA ASP A 169 -8.05 -2.35 23.19
C ASP A 169 -6.81 -3.04 23.80
N ILE A 170 -6.90 -3.47 25.06
CA ILE A 170 -5.82 -4.18 25.75
C ILE A 170 -5.58 -5.55 25.08
N GLU A 171 -6.63 -6.29 24.79
CA GLU A 171 -6.53 -7.59 24.12
C GLU A 171 -6.05 -7.45 22.68
N GLN A 172 -6.49 -6.41 21.95
CA GLN A 172 -6.01 -6.09 20.62
C GLN A 172 -4.51 -5.79 20.63
N ALA A 173 -4.05 -4.94 21.57
CA ALA A 173 -2.62 -4.62 21.74
C ALA A 173 -1.78 -5.86 22.05
N ASN A 174 -2.32 -6.77 22.88
CA ASN A 174 -1.64 -8.03 23.22
C ASN A 174 -1.68 -9.05 22.07
N THR A 175 -2.73 -9.04 21.25
CA THR A 175 -2.90 -9.99 20.14
C THR A 175 -2.16 -9.56 18.88
N LEU A 176 -2.19 -8.25 18.54
CA LEU A 176 -1.51 -7.65 17.40
C LEU A 176 -1.19 -6.17 17.64
N SER A 177 -2.17 -5.27 17.47
CA SER A 177 -2.07 -3.83 17.72
C SER A 177 -3.46 -3.20 17.73
N THR A 178 -3.65 -2.09 18.42
CA THR A 178 -4.92 -1.36 18.38
C THR A 178 -5.18 -0.72 17.00
N TYR A 179 -4.13 -0.40 16.25
CA TYR A 179 -4.25 0.15 14.89
C TYR A 179 -4.83 -0.87 13.91
N ALA A 180 -4.52 -2.14 14.07
CA ALA A 180 -5.04 -3.22 13.23
C ALA A 180 -6.58 -3.37 13.30
N ALA A 181 -7.21 -2.90 14.39
CA ALA A 181 -8.67 -2.95 14.54
C ALA A 181 -9.41 -1.92 13.67
N LYS A 182 -8.71 -0.94 13.08
CA LYS A 182 -9.30 0.13 12.27
C LYS A 182 -10.09 -0.39 11.06
N ASN A 183 -9.55 -1.34 10.35
CA ASN A 183 -10.22 -2.09 9.27
C ASN A 183 -9.37 -3.32 8.89
N ILE A 184 -9.95 -4.21 8.09
CA ILE A 184 -9.32 -5.47 7.67
C ILE A 184 -8.04 -5.25 6.84
N GLY A 185 -7.94 -4.19 6.05
CA GLY A 185 -6.73 -3.85 5.29
C GLY A 185 -5.56 -3.52 6.20
N GLU A 186 -5.81 -2.71 7.26
CA GLU A 186 -4.79 -2.41 8.28
C GLU A 186 -4.42 -3.68 9.07
N PHE A 187 -5.39 -4.53 9.40
CA PHE A 187 -5.13 -5.80 10.07
C PHE A 187 -4.17 -6.68 9.27
N VAL A 188 -4.39 -6.86 7.98
CA VAL A 188 -3.51 -7.65 7.10
C VAL A 188 -2.12 -7.01 7.01
N ALA A 189 -2.04 -5.68 6.83
CA ALA A 189 -0.78 -4.95 6.74
C ALA A 189 0.03 -5.02 8.04
N GLU A 190 -0.62 -4.91 9.20
CA GLU A 190 0.03 -5.07 10.52
C GLU A 190 0.52 -6.50 10.75
N CYS A 191 -0.26 -7.52 10.34
CA CYS A 191 0.15 -8.91 10.41
C CYS A 191 1.41 -9.16 9.56
N TRP A 192 1.44 -8.67 8.32
CA TRP A 192 2.59 -8.79 7.43
C TRP A 192 3.82 -8.05 7.99
N SER A 193 3.61 -6.85 8.52
CA SER A 193 4.68 -6.05 9.14
C SER A 193 5.30 -6.79 10.33
N GLU A 194 4.50 -7.32 11.26
CA GLU A 194 5.02 -8.08 12.39
C GLU A 194 5.75 -9.36 11.96
N TYR A 195 5.17 -10.13 11.07
CA TYR A 195 5.78 -11.34 10.54
C TYR A 195 7.16 -11.08 9.91
N SER A 196 7.31 -9.96 9.22
CA SER A 196 8.55 -9.57 8.54
C SER A 196 9.61 -8.98 9.47
N ASN A 197 9.24 -8.51 10.67
CA ASN A 197 10.13 -7.77 11.57
C ASN A 197 10.32 -8.43 12.94
N ASN A 198 9.48 -9.38 13.33
CA ASN A 198 9.57 -10.09 14.59
C ASN A 198 9.79 -11.59 14.38
N PRO A 199 11.00 -12.12 14.63
CA PRO A 199 11.25 -13.57 14.49
C PRO A 199 10.37 -14.45 15.37
N GLN A 200 9.80 -13.88 16.44
CA GLN A 200 8.84 -14.51 17.35
C GLN A 200 7.45 -13.88 17.20
N CYS A 201 7.03 -13.68 15.94
CA CYS A 201 5.75 -13.04 15.67
C CYS A 201 4.59 -13.81 16.33
N ARG A 202 3.56 -13.06 16.70
CA ARG A 202 2.39 -13.62 17.35
C ARG A 202 1.58 -14.51 16.39
N ASN A 203 0.82 -15.44 16.95
CA ASN A 203 0.09 -16.46 16.18
C ASN A 203 -0.82 -15.87 15.10
N VAL A 204 -1.46 -14.72 15.36
CA VAL A 204 -2.34 -14.08 14.38
C VAL A 204 -1.55 -13.54 13.20
N ALA A 205 -0.39 -12.92 13.45
CA ALA A 205 0.48 -12.42 12.39
C ALA A 205 1.05 -13.58 11.54
N ALA A 206 1.51 -14.66 12.20
CA ALA A 206 1.97 -15.86 11.52
C ALA A 206 0.88 -16.50 10.66
N PHE A 207 -0.35 -16.63 11.18
CA PHE A 207 -1.47 -17.23 10.46
C PHE A 207 -1.83 -16.43 9.21
N VAL A 208 -2.08 -15.12 9.36
CA VAL A 208 -2.49 -14.27 8.23
C VAL A 208 -1.39 -14.20 7.18
N SER A 209 -0.13 -14.04 7.58
CA SER A 209 0.98 -13.96 6.63
C SER A 209 1.20 -15.28 5.88
N LYS A 210 1.02 -16.43 6.55
CA LYS A 210 1.04 -17.72 5.87
C LYS A 210 -0.11 -17.85 4.88
N ARG A 211 -1.32 -17.42 5.26
CA ARG A 211 -2.47 -17.45 4.34
C ARG A 211 -2.24 -16.61 3.09
N LEU A 212 -1.59 -15.43 3.20
CA LEU A 212 -1.18 -14.63 2.03
C LEU A 212 -0.24 -15.39 1.10
N ILE A 213 0.71 -16.13 1.65
CA ILE A 213 1.64 -16.96 0.87
C ILE A 213 0.87 -18.10 0.17
N ASP A 214 0.00 -18.80 0.90
CA ASP A 214 -0.80 -19.90 0.35
C ASP A 214 -1.75 -19.40 -0.79
N LEU A 215 -2.34 -18.21 -0.65
CA LEU A 215 -3.16 -17.57 -1.69
C LEU A 215 -2.32 -17.27 -2.95
N TYR A 216 -1.13 -16.70 -2.79
CA TYR A 216 -0.24 -16.41 -3.91
C TYR A 216 0.21 -17.69 -4.63
N GLU A 217 0.61 -18.72 -3.89
CA GLU A 217 1.00 -20.00 -4.46
C GLU A 217 -0.15 -20.67 -5.21
N ALA A 218 -1.39 -20.54 -4.72
CA ALA A 218 -2.58 -21.07 -5.39
C ALA A 218 -2.87 -20.34 -6.72
N GLU A 219 -2.69 -19.02 -6.80
CA GLU A 219 -2.81 -18.25 -8.05
C GLU A 219 -1.74 -18.67 -9.08
N GLU A 220 -0.50 -18.86 -8.63
CA GLU A 220 0.63 -19.27 -9.49
C GLU A 220 0.47 -20.69 -10.05
N ILE A 221 -0.11 -21.62 -9.29
CA ILE A 221 -0.28 -23.01 -9.68
C ILE A 221 -1.52 -23.21 -10.58
N GLY A 222 -2.59 -22.47 -10.33
CA GLY A 222 -3.87 -22.60 -11.04
C GLY A 222 -3.75 -22.46 -12.56
N PRO A 223 -3.16 -21.38 -13.11
CA PRO A 223 -2.97 -21.21 -14.55
C PRO A 223 -2.08 -22.27 -15.19
N LYS A 224 -0.99 -22.67 -14.50
CA LYS A 224 -0.03 -23.71 -15.01
C LYS A 224 -0.66 -25.09 -15.15
N ILE A 225 -1.64 -25.44 -14.32
CA ILE A 225 -2.40 -26.69 -14.43
C ILE A 225 -3.35 -26.65 -15.63
N LEU A 226 -4.03 -25.52 -15.86
CA LEU A 226 -4.92 -25.34 -17.00
C LEU A 226 -4.18 -25.40 -18.34
N GLU A 227 -3.02 -24.76 -18.45
CA GLU A 227 -2.19 -24.83 -19.67
C GLU A 227 -1.69 -26.24 -19.98
N ARG A 228 -1.38 -27.07 -18.95
CA ARG A 228 -0.98 -28.47 -19.14
C ARG A 228 -2.16 -29.40 -19.44
N GLY A 229 -3.37 -29.04 -19.06
CA GLY A 229 -4.59 -29.82 -19.26
C GLY A 229 -5.17 -29.75 -20.68
N PHE A 230 -4.83 -28.72 -21.46
CA PHE A 230 -5.32 -28.53 -22.84
C PHE A 230 -4.32 -28.92 -23.94
N SER A 231 -3.19 -29.54 -23.57
CA SER A 231 -2.18 -30.05 -24.52
C SER A 231 -2.31 -31.55 -24.74
N ARG A 232 -3.54 -32.08 -24.90
CA ARG A 232 -3.79 -33.45 -25.32
C ARG A 232 -4.84 -33.51 -26.42
#